data_c5e9f57790b0991679864233a1a22681
#
_entry.id   c5e9f57790b0991679864233a1a22681
#
_cell.length_a   1.000
_cell.length_b   1.000
_cell.length_c   1.000
_cell.angle_alpha   90.00
_cell.angle_beta   90.00
_cell.angle_gamma   90.00
#
_symmetry.space_group_name_H-M   'P 1'
#
loop_
_entity.id
_entity.type
_entity.pdbx_description
1 polymer ?
#
loop_
_entity_poly.entity_id
_entity_poly.type
_entity_poly.pdbx_seq_one_letter_code
_entity_poly.pdbx_strand_id
1 'polypeptide(L)'
;MNAELYITKASLQISKGEIDKAVDSMMKAIEIGNDMISATKAHCFLGEYYFVNQDYASSKEHLEWIAQRQEELEAECDDLLNDEIDKANLLLDMMETFSLIE
;
A
#
# COMPACT_ATOMS: atom_id res chain seq x y z
N MET A 1 14.77 13.99 -0.44
CA MET A 1 13.64 13.64 0.45
C MET A 1 13.73 12.17 0.84
N ASN A 2 13.31 11.83 2.04
CA ASN A 2 13.20 10.44 2.46
C ASN A 2 11.79 9.90 2.18
N ALA A 3 11.59 8.60 2.39
CA ALA A 3 10.31 7.96 2.13
C ALA A 3 9.17 8.56 2.95
N GLU A 4 9.42 8.87 4.22
CA GLU A 4 8.39 9.46 5.10
C GLU A 4 7.88 10.79 4.57
N LEU A 5 8.76 11.65 4.05
CA LEU A 5 8.35 12.92 3.46
C LEU A 5 7.51 12.73 2.21
N TYR A 6 7.78 11.70 1.41
CA TYR A 6 6.93 11.38 0.25
C TYR A 6 5.56 10.89 0.69
N ILE A 7 5.46 10.14 1.78
CA ILE A 7 4.17 9.73 2.34
C ILE A 7 3.38 10.96 2.80
N THR A 8 4.03 11.89 3.48
CA THR A 8 3.40 13.15 3.91
C THR A 8 2.92 13.96 2.70
N LYS A 9 3.75 14.06 1.69
CA LYS A 9 3.40 14.76 0.44
C LYS A 9 2.20 14.11 -0.24
N ALA A 10 2.19 12.78 -0.31
CA ALA A 10 1.07 12.05 -0.89
C ALA A 10 -0.23 12.29 -0.12
N SER A 11 -0.17 12.32 1.20
CA SER A 11 -1.35 12.58 2.04
C SER A 11 -1.94 13.96 1.75
N LEU A 12 -1.10 14.97 1.57
CA LEU A 12 -1.55 16.31 1.17
C LEU A 12 -2.17 16.31 -0.22
N GLN A 13 -1.57 15.59 -1.15
CA GLN A 13 -2.10 15.46 -2.52
C GLN A 13 -3.46 14.78 -2.53
N ILE A 14 -3.62 13.72 -1.74
CA ILE A 14 -4.92 13.03 -1.60
C ILE A 14 -5.98 14.00 -1.08
N SER A 15 -5.66 14.78 -0.06
CA SER A 15 -6.62 15.73 0.52
C SER A 15 -7.03 16.82 -0.45
N LYS A 16 -6.21 17.09 -1.47
CA LYS A 16 -6.51 18.05 -2.54
C LYS A 16 -7.18 17.40 -3.74
N GLY A 17 -7.42 16.10 -3.71
CA GLY A 17 -7.97 15.36 -4.85
C GLY A 17 -6.98 15.08 -5.96
N GLU A 18 -5.69 15.30 -5.73
CA GLU A 18 -4.64 15.11 -6.73
C GLU A 18 -4.11 13.67 -6.67
N ILE A 19 -4.99 12.70 -7.01
CA ILE A 19 -4.69 11.28 -6.82
C ILE A 19 -3.50 10.81 -7.69
N ASP A 20 -3.42 11.26 -8.94
CA ASP A 20 -2.31 10.87 -9.81
C ASP A 20 -0.95 11.29 -9.26
N LYS A 21 -0.89 12.49 -8.66
CA LYS A 21 0.33 12.97 -8.03
C LYS A 21 0.65 12.17 -6.76
N ALA A 22 -0.39 11.78 -6.02
CA ALA A 22 -0.21 10.94 -4.83
C ALA A 22 0.36 9.57 -5.20
N VAL A 23 -0.11 8.98 -6.29
CA VAL A 23 0.42 7.71 -6.80
C VAL A 23 1.92 7.85 -7.08
N ASP A 24 2.34 8.92 -7.76
CA ASP A 24 3.76 9.16 -8.05
C ASP A 24 4.58 9.30 -6.76
N SER A 25 4.04 10.01 -5.77
CA SER A 25 4.72 10.18 -4.48
C SER A 25 4.85 8.86 -3.72
N MET A 26 3.83 8.01 -3.76
CA MET A 26 3.87 6.69 -3.14
C MET A 26 4.89 5.78 -3.83
N MET A 27 4.97 5.83 -5.16
CA MET A 27 5.98 5.08 -5.91
C MET A 27 7.39 5.50 -5.52
N LYS A 28 7.62 6.79 -5.33
CA LYS A 28 8.92 7.30 -4.89
C LYS A 28 9.26 6.86 -3.47
N ALA A 29 8.28 6.77 -2.59
CA ALA A 29 8.50 6.26 -1.24
C ALA A 29 8.99 4.81 -1.27
N ILE A 30 8.39 3.98 -2.12
CA ILE A 30 8.81 2.59 -2.30
C ILE A 30 10.23 2.52 -2.90
N GLU A 31 10.50 3.34 -3.91
CA GLU A 31 11.81 3.38 -4.58
C GLU A 31 12.93 3.70 -3.60
N ILE A 32 12.71 4.66 -2.71
CA ILE A 32 13.69 5.01 -1.68
C ILE A 32 13.90 3.85 -0.71
N GLY A 33 12.82 3.23 -0.24
CA GLY A 33 12.84 1.96 0.49
C GLY A 33 13.61 1.95 1.81
N ASN A 34 13.83 3.11 2.42
CA ASN A 34 14.64 3.23 3.64
C ASN A 34 13.83 3.13 4.94
N ASP A 35 12.53 2.91 4.84
CA ASP A 35 11.62 2.90 5.98
C ASP A 35 10.48 1.92 5.74
N MET A 36 10.43 0.88 6.55
CA MET A 36 9.43 -0.18 6.45
C MET A 36 8.00 0.34 6.63
N ILE A 37 7.79 1.27 7.55
CA ILE A 37 6.46 1.84 7.79
C ILE A 37 5.97 2.59 6.56
N SER A 38 6.82 3.46 6.01
CA SER A 38 6.48 4.23 4.80
C SER A 38 6.24 3.31 3.61
N ALA A 39 7.07 2.29 3.42
CA ALA A 39 6.90 1.32 2.33
C ALA A 39 5.57 0.60 2.45
N THR A 40 5.19 0.18 3.66
CA THR A 40 3.92 -0.52 3.89
C THR A 40 2.72 0.38 3.57
N LYS A 41 2.77 1.63 4.02
CA LYS A 41 1.71 2.60 3.71
C LYS A 41 1.58 2.83 2.21
N ALA A 42 2.71 2.95 1.51
CA ALA A 42 2.72 3.14 0.08
C ALA A 42 2.16 1.93 -0.67
N HIS A 43 2.56 0.72 -0.30
CA HIS A 43 2.03 -0.49 -0.91
C HIS A 43 0.53 -0.64 -0.65
N CYS A 44 0.06 -0.31 0.55
CA CYS A 44 -1.36 -0.36 0.88
C CYS A 44 -2.15 0.60 0.00
N PHE A 45 -1.72 1.85 -0.10
CA PHE A 45 -2.39 2.85 -0.94
C PHE A 45 -2.43 2.41 -2.40
N LEU A 46 -1.30 1.96 -2.94
CA LEU A 46 -1.23 1.53 -4.34
C LEU A 46 -2.07 0.28 -4.58
N GLY A 47 -2.09 -0.66 -3.63
CA GLY A 47 -2.95 -1.83 -3.71
C GLY A 47 -4.41 -1.44 -3.81
N GLU A 48 -4.86 -0.51 -2.97
CA GLU A 48 -6.22 0.01 -3.01
C GLU A 48 -6.51 0.77 -4.31
N TYR A 49 -5.60 1.61 -4.74
CA TYR A 49 -5.73 2.40 -5.97
C TYR A 49 -5.93 1.51 -7.18
N TYR A 50 -5.07 0.51 -7.35
CA TYR A 50 -5.20 -0.41 -8.47
C TYR A 50 -6.44 -1.30 -8.35
N PHE A 51 -6.83 -1.65 -7.13
CA PHE A 51 -8.06 -2.42 -6.91
C PHE A 51 -9.29 -1.68 -7.42
N VAL A 52 -9.45 -0.41 -7.06
CA VAL A 52 -10.62 0.38 -7.51
C VAL A 52 -10.59 0.69 -9.00
N ASN A 53 -9.41 0.64 -9.61
CA ASN A 53 -9.26 0.82 -11.07
C ASN A 53 -9.35 -0.52 -11.82
N GLN A 54 -9.64 -1.61 -11.12
CA GLN A 54 -9.78 -2.95 -11.68
C GLN A 54 -8.50 -3.51 -12.29
N ASP A 55 -7.35 -2.95 -11.93
CA ASP A 55 -6.05 -3.52 -12.27
C ASP A 55 -5.64 -4.47 -11.12
N TYR A 56 -6.29 -5.63 -11.11
CA TYR A 56 -6.12 -6.56 -10.00
C TYR A 56 -4.73 -7.19 -9.94
N ALA A 57 -4.07 -7.35 -11.08
CA ALA A 57 -2.71 -7.89 -11.09
C ALA A 57 -1.74 -6.95 -10.36
N SER A 58 -1.78 -5.65 -10.65
CA SER A 58 -0.95 -4.67 -9.97
C SER A 58 -1.33 -4.53 -8.50
N SER A 59 -2.63 -4.53 -8.22
CA SER A 59 -3.13 -4.48 -6.85
C SER A 59 -2.60 -5.63 -6.01
N LYS A 60 -2.72 -6.86 -6.55
CA LYS A 60 -2.26 -8.06 -5.86
C LYS A 60 -0.77 -8.00 -5.54
N GLU A 61 0.04 -7.52 -6.47
CA GLU A 61 1.48 -7.39 -6.27
C GLU A 61 1.81 -6.54 -5.05
N HIS A 62 1.16 -5.38 -4.93
CA HIS A 62 1.38 -4.49 -3.80
C HIS A 62 0.83 -5.05 -2.49
N LEU A 63 -0.35 -5.66 -2.52
CA LEU A 63 -0.98 -6.21 -1.32
C LEU A 63 -0.25 -7.45 -0.81
N GLU A 64 0.25 -8.29 -1.71
CA GLU A 64 1.05 -9.46 -1.32
C GLU A 64 2.37 -9.07 -0.67
N TRP A 65 2.95 -7.94 -1.07
CA TRP A 65 4.15 -7.43 -0.40
C TRP A 65 3.89 -7.28 1.11
N ILE A 66 2.72 -6.76 1.48
CA ILE A 66 2.32 -6.61 2.88
C ILE A 66 2.04 -7.96 3.53
N ALA A 67 1.22 -8.80 2.88
CA ALA A 67 0.81 -10.09 3.42
C ALA A 67 2.00 -11.01 3.70
N GLN A 68 2.99 -11.02 2.81
CA GLN A 68 4.18 -11.84 2.95
C GLN A 68 5.09 -11.39 4.10
N ARG A 69 4.93 -10.15 4.55
CA ARG A 69 5.75 -9.56 5.62
C ARG A 69 4.97 -9.33 6.90
N GLN A 70 3.78 -9.90 7.00
CA GLN A 70 2.90 -9.65 8.14
C GLN A 70 3.57 -9.91 9.49
N GLU A 71 4.22 -11.06 9.67
CA GLU A 71 4.87 -11.41 10.92
C GLU A 71 5.98 -10.43 11.28
N GLU A 72 6.79 -10.06 10.28
CA GLU A 72 7.88 -9.10 10.45
C GLU A 72 7.33 -7.71 10.83
N LEU A 73 6.28 -7.27 10.15
CA LEU A 73 5.67 -5.97 10.40
C LEU A 73 5.05 -5.91 11.79
N GLU A 74 4.37 -6.96 12.22
CA GLU A 74 3.78 -7.03 13.56
C GLU A 74 4.86 -7.06 14.64
N ALA A 75 5.96 -7.78 14.40
CA ALA A 75 7.05 -7.89 15.37
C ALA A 75 7.79 -6.56 15.54
N GLU A 76 8.02 -5.82 14.46
CA GLU A 76 8.84 -4.60 14.50
C GLU A 76 8.04 -3.32 14.67
N CYS A 77 6.80 -3.30 14.26
CA CYS A 77 5.97 -2.10 14.26
C CYS A 77 4.81 -2.17 15.24
N ASP A 78 4.70 -3.23 16.03
CA ASP A 78 3.58 -3.47 16.94
C ASP A 78 2.24 -3.27 16.21
N ASP A 79 1.36 -2.41 16.73
CA ASP A 79 0.03 -2.18 16.17
C ASP A 79 -0.03 -1.05 15.15
N LEU A 80 1.10 -0.43 14.83
CA LEU A 80 1.13 0.77 13.95
C LEU A 80 0.60 0.51 12.54
N LEU A 81 0.71 -0.72 12.05
CA LEU A 81 0.34 -1.06 10.68
C LEU A 81 -0.85 -2.03 10.60
N ASN A 82 -1.60 -2.19 11.69
CA ASN A 82 -2.74 -3.12 11.70
C ASN A 82 -3.76 -2.81 10.62
N ASP A 83 -4.07 -1.54 10.39
CA ASP A 83 -5.04 -1.15 9.35
C ASP A 83 -4.56 -1.55 7.96
N GLU A 84 -3.28 -1.31 7.67
CA GLU A 84 -2.70 -1.66 6.37
C GLU A 84 -2.69 -3.17 6.15
N ILE A 85 -2.32 -3.93 7.19
CA ILE A 85 -2.29 -5.38 7.14
C ILE A 85 -3.71 -5.94 6.93
N ASP A 86 -4.68 -5.44 7.69
CA ASP A 86 -6.08 -5.88 7.59
C ASP A 86 -6.66 -5.59 6.21
N LYS A 87 -6.39 -4.40 5.66
CA LYS A 87 -6.84 -4.05 4.31
C LYS A 87 -6.22 -4.96 3.25
N ALA A 88 -4.93 -5.23 3.36
CA ALA A 88 -4.24 -6.10 2.40
C ALA A 88 -4.88 -7.50 2.40
N ASN A 89 -5.08 -8.06 3.58
CA ASN A 89 -5.68 -9.39 3.70
C ASN A 89 -7.12 -9.42 3.19
N LEU A 90 -7.91 -8.38 3.52
CA LEU A 90 -9.30 -8.28 3.06
C LEU A 90 -9.39 -8.22 1.53
N LEU A 91 -8.61 -7.35 0.91
CA LEU A 91 -8.67 -7.18 -0.54
C LEU A 91 -8.16 -8.41 -1.28
N LEU A 92 -7.12 -9.06 -0.77
CA LEU A 92 -6.63 -10.31 -1.34
C LEU A 92 -7.68 -11.42 -1.23
N ASP A 93 -8.36 -11.51 -0.10
CA ASP A 93 -9.45 -12.45 0.10
C ASP A 93 -10.60 -12.20 -0.87
N MET A 94 -10.97 -10.94 -1.09
CA MET A 94 -12.00 -10.57 -2.05
C MET A 94 -11.63 -10.97 -3.47
N MET A 95 -10.36 -10.78 -3.86
CA MET A 95 -9.90 -11.19 -5.19
C MET A 95 -10.04 -12.69 -5.38
N GLU A 96 -9.71 -13.48 -4.37
CA GLU A 96 -9.82 -14.93 -4.40
C GLU A 96 -11.29 -15.37 -4.40
N THR A 97 -12.08 -14.84 -3.46
CA THR A 97 -13.49 -15.21 -3.29
C THR A 97 -14.30 -14.94 -4.56
N PHE A 98 -14.08 -13.81 -5.19
CA PHE A 98 -14.87 -13.39 -6.36
C PHE A 98 -14.15 -13.66 -7.68
N SER A 99 -13.04 -14.38 -7.65
CA SER A 99 -12.25 -14.75 -8.85
C SER A 99 -11.90 -13.53 -9.72
N LEU A 100 -11.50 -12.44 -9.07
CA LEU A 100 -11.15 -11.20 -9.76
C LEU A 100 -9.83 -11.31 -10.51
N ILE A 101 -9.00 -12.29 -10.15
CA ILE A 101 -7.72 -12.54 -10.78
C ILE A 101 -7.54 -14.06 -10.92
N GLU A 102 -7.04 -14.50 -12.07
CA GLU A 102 -6.83 -15.91 -12.36
C GLU A 102 -5.50 -16.44 -11.83
#